data_1e9fc58ee8261fe9da650410bd14ef83
#
_entry.id   1e9fc58ee8261fe9da650410bd14ef83
#
_cell.length_a   1.000
_cell.length_b   1.000
_cell.length_c   1.000
_cell.angle_alpha   90.00
_cell.angle_beta   90.00
_cell.angle_gamma   90.00
#
_symmetry.space_group_name_H-M   'P 1'
#
loop_
_entity.id
_entity.type
_entity.pdbx_description
1 polymer ?
#
loop_
_entity_poly.entity_id
_entity_poly.type
_entity_poly.pdbx_seq_one_letter_code
_entity_poly.pdbx_strand_id
1 'polypeptide(L)'
;RLGRRYDMLREERNPEFVGLRQLHRVLFGAHPYANGVYGQEVFRNIRRRDIQEFYRRFYRPNNALVVLAGDLNLTAAARKVSQYFSTWKPAEVVRQLVPLSAPPADGPERVQLVDLPRAKDATLFAGNLIFPIDHPDFFPFLVLNQAIGGTPNSRLFMNLRESKEFAHFAFSEVDVFRSGGVFSVRARVIPSACRAAVREILG
;
A
#
# COMPACT_ATOMS: atom_id res chain seq x y z
N ARG A 1 -16.32 17.64 0.42
CA ARG A 1 -16.70 16.61 1.42
C ARG A 1 -17.67 15.56 0.84
N LEU A 2 -18.69 15.93 0.07
CA LEU A 2 -19.68 14.96 -0.47
C LEU A 2 -19.09 14.02 -1.52
N GLY A 3 -18.29 14.51 -2.47
CA GLY A 3 -17.66 13.69 -3.50
C GLY A 3 -16.77 12.57 -2.90
N ARG A 4 -15.87 12.94 -1.97
CA ARG A 4 -14.98 11.97 -1.31
C ARG A 4 -15.74 10.90 -0.51
N ARG A 5 -16.86 11.29 0.12
CA ARG A 5 -17.72 10.33 0.84
C ARG A 5 -18.37 9.30 -0.12
N TYR A 6 -18.71 9.74 -1.32
CA TYR A 6 -19.28 8.86 -2.34
C TYR A 6 -18.25 7.87 -2.88
N ASP A 7 -17.04 8.34 -3.15
CA ASP A 7 -15.91 7.50 -3.57
C ASP A 7 -15.61 6.44 -2.52
N MET A 8 -15.58 6.80 -1.25
CA MET A 8 -15.33 5.87 -0.14
C MET A 8 -16.41 4.81 0.03
N LEU A 9 -17.70 5.18 -0.13
CA LEU A 9 -18.80 4.21 -0.11
C LEU A 9 -18.70 3.20 -1.25
N ARG A 10 -18.17 3.62 -2.39
CA ARG A 10 -17.91 2.77 -3.54
C ARG A 10 -16.71 1.84 -3.28
N GLU A 11 -15.66 2.37 -2.68
CA GLU A 11 -14.47 1.61 -2.29
C GLU A 11 -14.79 0.53 -1.25
N GLU A 12 -15.63 0.82 -0.25
CA GLU A 12 -16.08 -0.16 0.76
C GLU A 12 -16.88 -1.35 0.20
N ARG A 13 -17.39 -1.22 -1.02
CA ARG A 13 -18.07 -2.30 -1.74
C ARG A 13 -17.17 -3.02 -2.76
N ASN A 14 -15.95 -2.52 -2.94
CA ASN A 14 -14.98 -3.13 -3.86
C ASN A 14 -14.23 -4.26 -3.13
N PRO A 15 -14.35 -5.53 -3.59
CA PRO A 15 -13.65 -6.65 -2.96
C PRO A 15 -12.14 -6.47 -2.88
N GLU A 16 -11.53 -5.86 -3.90
CA GLU A 16 -10.08 -5.62 -3.92
C GLU A 16 -9.66 -4.63 -2.83
N PHE A 17 -10.42 -3.55 -2.67
CA PHE A 17 -10.15 -2.56 -1.62
C PHE A 17 -10.33 -3.16 -0.22
N VAL A 18 -11.40 -3.91 -0.01
CA VAL A 18 -11.68 -4.55 1.29
C VAL A 18 -10.62 -5.60 1.61
N GLY A 19 -10.23 -6.42 0.64
CA GLY A 19 -9.21 -7.46 0.81
C GLY A 19 -7.84 -6.87 1.13
N LEU A 20 -7.38 -5.86 0.38
CA LEU A 20 -6.10 -5.18 0.63
C LEU A 20 -6.08 -4.53 2.02
N ARG A 21 -7.17 -3.88 2.41
CA ARG A 21 -7.29 -3.29 3.76
C ARG A 21 -7.19 -4.34 4.86
N GLN A 22 -7.82 -5.49 4.68
CA GLN A 22 -7.74 -6.59 5.64
C GLN A 22 -6.33 -7.18 5.69
N LEU A 23 -5.70 -7.41 4.55
CA LEU A 23 -4.31 -7.86 4.49
C LEU A 23 -3.38 -6.92 5.29
N HIS A 24 -3.46 -5.61 5.05
CA HIS A 24 -2.65 -4.63 5.79
C HIS A 24 -2.93 -4.66 7.31
N ARG A 25 -4.20 -4.80 7.72
CA ARG A 25 -4.54 -4.91 9.14
C ARG A 25 -3.95 -6.16 9.80
N VAL A 26 -3.96 -7.29 9.09
CA VAL A 26 -3.38 -8.55 9.58
C VAL A 26 -1.86 -8.46 9.68
N LEU A 27 -1.21 -7.92 8.64
CA LEU A 27 0.25 -7.87 8.57
C LEU A 27 0.85 -6.81 9.49
N PHE A 28 0.27 -5.62 9.54
CA PHE A 28 0.82 -4.50 10.28
C PHE A 28 0.27 -4.35 11.71
N GLY A 29 -0.85 -5.01 12.05
CA GLY A 29 -1.45 -4.97 13.38
C GLY A 29 -1.72 -3.55 13.88
N ALA A 30 -1.09 -3.14 14.97
CA ALA A 30 -1.22 -1.80 15.55
C ALA A 30 -0.32 -0.74 14.88
N HIS A 31 0.55 -1.13 13.95
CA HIS A 31 1.44 -0.20 13.27
C HIS A 31 0.63 0.77 12.38
N PRO A 32 1.03 2.06 12.24
CA PRO A 32 0.33 3.04 11.40
C PRO A 32 0.10 2.62 9.95
N TYR A 33 0.96 1.76 9.39
CA TYR A 33 0.79 1.23 8.02
C TYR A 33 -0.44 0.34 7.86
N ALA A 34 -0.97 -0.23 8.93
CA ALA A 34 -2.25 -0.93 8.93
C ALA A 34 -3.42 -0.04 8.46
N ASN A 35 -3.28 1.27 8.63
CA ASN A 35 -4.28 2.27 8.28
C ASN A 35 -4.02 2.93 6.90
N GLY A 36 -3.09 2.40 6.10
CA GLY A 36 -2.74 2.95 4.79
C GLY A 36 -3.92 3.03 3.81
N VAL A 37 -4.93 2.18 4.04
CA VAL A 37 -6.18 2.16 3.29
C VAL A 37 -7.31 2.64 4.20
N TYR A 38 -7.69 3.91 4.09
CA TYR A 38 -8.59 4.59 5.03
C TYR A 38 -10.07 4.25 4.80
N GLY A 39 -10.77 3.87 5.87
CA GLY A 39 -12.23 3.76 5.90
C GLY A 39 -12.92 5.09 6.30
N GLN A 40 -14.26 5.14 6.19
CA GLN A 40 -15.06 6.32 6.54
C GLN A 40 -14.85 6.84 7.97
N GLU A 41 -14.56 5.94 8.89
CA GLU A 41 -14.43 6.26 10.32
C GLU A 41 -13.34 7.29 10.58
N VAL A 42 -12.21 7.21 9.85
CA VAL A 42 -11.09 8.14 10.00
C VAL A 42 -11.52 9.57 9.65
N PHE A 43 -12.27 9.73 8.54
CA PHE A 43 -12.68 11.06 8.07
C PHE A 43 -13.79 11.72 8.88
N ARG A 44 -14.56 10.95 9.63
CA ARG A 44 -15.59 11.51 10.54
C ARG A 44 -14.98 12.29 11.68
N ASN A 45 -13.81 11.87 12.12
CA ASN A 45 -13.15 12.41 13.32
C ASN A 45 -12.19 13.56 13.00
N ILE A 46 -11.76 13.75 11.74
CA ILE A 46 -10.85 14.83 11.35
C ILE A 46 -11.57 16.19 11.32
N ARG A 47 -11.09 17.12 12.12
CA ARG A 47 -11.55 18.50 12.21
C ARG A 47 -10.55 19.44 11.54
N ARG A 48 -10.99 20.66 11.22
CA ARG A 48 -10.13 21.70 10.65
C ARG A 48 -8.90 21.99 11.50
N ARG A 49 -9.04 21.99 12.82
CA ARG A 49 -7.94 22.26 13.74
C ARG A 49 -6.86 21.16 13.64
N ASP A 50 -7.25 19.89 13.45
CA ASP A 50 -6.32 18.76 13.36
C ASP A 50 -5.44 18.89 12.11
N ILE A 51 -6.04 19.34 10.99
CA ILE A 51 -5.32 19.65 9.74
C ILE A 51 -4.37 20.84 9.94
N GLN A 52 -4.83 21.90 10.64
CA GLN A 52 -4.00 23.08 10.92
C GLN A 52 -2.84 22.74 11.84
N GLU A 53 -3.06 21.89 12.84
CA GLU A 53 -2.03 21.43 13.75
C GLU A 53 -1.01 20.56 13.03
N PHE A 54 -1.47 19.60 12.22
CA PHE A 54 -0.60 18.79 11.36
C PHE A 54 0.26 19.66 10.43
N TYR A 55 -0.35 20.63 9.77
CA TYR A 55 0.35 21.56 8.90
C TYR A 55 1.42 22.33 9.67
N ARG A 56 1.08 22.93 10.81
CA ARG A 56 2.03 23.67 11.64
C ARG A 56 3.17 22.83 12.16
N ARG A 57 2.94 21.55 12.44
CA ARG A 57 3.94 20.63 12.99
C ARG A 57 4.91 20.10 11.95
N PHE A 58 4.41 19.70 10.79
CA PHE A 58 5.17 18.93 9.81
C PHE A 58 5.58 19.69 8.55
N TYR A 59 4.82 20.71 8.16
CA TYR A 59 5.15 21.54 7.01
C TYR A 59 6.16 22.61 7.43
N ARG A 60 7.44 22.28 7.31
CA ARG A 60 8.58 23.12 7.67
C ARG A 60 9.64 23.08 6.57
N PRO A 61 10.40 24.15 6.33
CA PRO A 61 11.42 24.17 5.27
C PRO A 61 12.53 23.13 5.51
N ASN A 62 12.90 22.88 6.76
CA ASN A 62 13.84 21.83 7.13
C ASN A 62 13.26 20.40 7.07
N ASN A 63 12.01 20.25 6.69
CA ASN A 63 11.33 18.98 6.42
C ASN A 63 10.75 18.93 5.00
N ALA A 64 11.20 19.79 4.11
CA ALA A 64 10.72 19.90 2.74
C ALA A 64 11.90 19.84 1.75
N LEU A 65 11.65 19.26 0.59
CA LEU A 65 12.55 19.26 -0.54
C LEU A 65 11.83 19.85 -1.75
N VAL A 66 12.47 20.80 -2.43
CA VAL A 66 11.97 21.35 -3.68
C VAL A 66 12.81 20.78 -4.82
N VAL A 67 12.18 20.08 -5.74
CA VAL A 67 12.81 19.55 -6.96
C VAL A 67 12.24 20.32 -8.14
N LEU A 68 13.13 20.87 -8.96
CA LEU A 68 12.79 21.56 -10.19
C LEU A 68 13.44 20.81 -11.35
N ALA A 69 12.66 20.46 -12.36
CA ALA A 69 13.12 19.79 -13.57
C ALA A 69 12.60 20.55 -14.79
N GLY A 70 13.47 20.73 -15.80
CA GLY A 70 13.13 21.44 -17.04
C GLY A 70 14.32 22.21 -17.60
N ASP A 71 14.09 23.02 -18.62
CA ASP A 71 15.08 23.97 -19.13
C ASP A 71 15.15 25.18 -18.17
N LEU A 72 16.05 25.07 -17.19
CA LEU A 72 16.14 25.99 -16.07
C LEU A 72 17.58 26.52 -15.89
N ASN A 73 17.68 27.83 -15.66
CA ASN A 73 18.89 28.41 -15.11
C ASN A 73 18.89 28.23 -13.58
N LEU A 74 19.89 27.51 -13.06
CA LEU A 74 20.00 27.17 -11.63
C LEU A 74 19.96 28.42 -10.72
N THR A 75 20.71 29.46 -11.08
CA THR A 75 20.79 30.70 -10.29
C THR A 75 19.46 31.43 -10.26
N ALA A 76 18.76 31.52 -11.39
CA ALA A 76 17.45 32.16 -11.46
C ALA A 76 16.40 31.35 -10.71
N ALA A 77 16.44 30.03 -10.80
CA ALA A 77 15.54 29.12 -10.08
C ALA A 77 15.74 29.23 -8.57
N ALA A 78 16.98 29.15 -8.09
CA ALA A 78 17.34 29.28 -6.67
C ALA A 78 16.88 30.63 -6.09
N ARG A 79 17.08 31.73 -6.85
CA ARG A 79 16.61 33.06 -6.46
C ARG A 79 15.10 33.11 -6.30
N LYS A 80 14.34 32.55 -7.24
CA LYS A 80 12.88 32.48 -7.14
C LYS A 80 12.42 31.63 -5.95
N VAL A 81 13.01 30.46 -5.73
CA VAL A 81 12.68 29.63 -4.56
C VAL A 81 12.95 30.40 -3.27
N SER A 82 14.11 31.04 -3.13
CA SER A 82 14.42 31.86 -1.97
C SER A 82 13.43 33.01 -1.78
N GLN A 83 13.03 33.68 -2.86
CA GLN A 83 12.05 34.77 -2.80
C GLN A 83 10.69 34.31 -2.26
N TYR A 84 10.18 33.16 -2.71
CA TYR A 84 8.85 32.67 -2.30
C TYR A 84 8.85 31.99 -0.94
N PHE A 85 9.97 31.41 -0.52
CA PHE A 85 10.05 30.63 0.72
C PHE A 85 10.88 31.29 1.84
N SER A 86 11.42 32.50 1.64
CA SER A 86 12.25 33.21 2.64
C SER A 86 11.56 33.46 3.99
N THR A 87 10.24 33.63 3.98
CA THR A 87 9.45 33.86 5.20
C THR A 87 9.06 32.58 5.92
N TRP A 88 9.30 31.42 5.30
CA TRP A 88 8.95 30.13 5.86
C TRP A 88 10.02 29.70 6.88
N LYS A 89 9.66 29.73 8.16
CA LYS A 89 10.60 29.54 9.25
C LYS A 89 10.77 28.05 9.60
N PRO A 90 12.00 27.57 9.80
CA PRO A 90 12.26 26.22 10.31
C PRO A 90 11.73 26.07 11.74
N ALA A 91 11.42 24.85 12.11
CA ALA A 91 11.08 24.48 13.48
C ALA A 91 11.46 23.01 13.70
N GLU A 92 11.51 22.60 14.95
CA GLU A 92 11.74 21.20 15.29
C GLU A 92 10.62 20.32 14.73
N VAL A 93 11.01 19.26 14.01
CA VAL A 93 10.08 18.24 13.48
C VAL A 93 10.44 16.90 14.09
N VAL A 94 9.68 16.50 15.10
CA VAL A 94 9.85 15.17 15.71
C VAL A 94 9.26 14.12 14.78
N ARG A 95 10.11 13.32 14.16
CA ARG A 95 9.72 12.16 13.36
C ARG A 95 9.72 10.93 14.27
N GLN A 96 8.56 10.47 14.64
CA GLN A 96 8.44 9.17 15.30
C GLN A 96 8.49 8.08 14.22
N LEU A 97 9.63 7.38 14.15
CA LEU A 97 9.70 6.11 13.44
C LEU A 97 9.11 5.06 14.37
N VAL A 98 7.97 4.51 13.99
CA VAL A 98 7.41 3.35 14.67
C VAL A 98 8.12 2.12 14.08
N PRO A 99 8.84 1.32 14.89
CA PRO A 99 9.44 0.10 14.41
C PRO A 99 8.36 -0.88 13.95
N LEU A 100 8.59 -1.53 12.83
CA LEU A 100 7.74 -2.61 12.37
C LEU A 100 8.13 -3.88 13.13
N SER A 101 7.23 -4.36 13.98
CA SER A 101 7.39 -5.67 14.61
C SER A 101 6.89 -6.72 13.64
N ALA A 102 7.79 -7.57 13.15
CA ALA A 102 7.38 -8.72 12.37
C ALA A 102 6.47 -9.62 13.23
N PRO A 103 5.38 -10.17 12.67
CA PRO A 103 4.63 -11.21 13.34
C PRO A 103 5.58 -12.39 13.62
N PRO A 104 5.35 -13.18 14.69
CA PRO A 104 6.17 -14.35 15.00
C PRO A 104 6.28 -15.24 13.76
N ALA A 105 7.50 -15.65 13.42
CA ALA A 105 7.75 -16.51 12.26
C ALA A 105 7.03 -17.86 12.36
N ASP A 106 6.84 -18.34 13.58
CA ASP A 106 6.20 -19.63 13.90
C ASP A 106 4.71 -19.48 14.23
N GLY A 107 4.10 -18.32 13.93
CA GLY A 107 2.68 -18.11 14.14
C GLY A 107 1.82 -18.89 13.14
N PRO A 108 0.63 -19.38 13.55
CA PRO A 108 -0.28 -20.04 12.64
C PRO A 108 -0.65 -19.12 11.47
N GLU A 109 -0.78 -19.71 10.28
CA GLU A 109 -1.31 -18.99 9.12
C GLU A 109 -2.64 -18.31 9.47
N ARG A 110 -2.72 -17.01 9.20
CA ARG A 110 -3.93 -16.24 9.50
C ARG A 110 -4.81 -16.18 8.27
N VAL A 111 -5.88 -16.94 8.29
CA VAL A 111 -6.89 -16.89 7.25
C VAL A 111 -8.04 -16.00 7.74
N GLN A 112 -8.39 -14.98 6.95
CA GLN A 112 -9.56 -14.15 7.19
C GLN A 112 -10.53 -14.27 6.02
N LEU A 113 -11.77 -14.61 6.34
CA LEU A 113 -12.86 -14.66 5.37
C LEU A 113 -13.73 -13.41 5.58
N VAL A 114 -13.93 -12.65 4.51
CA VAL A 114 -14.82 -11.48 4.50
C VAL A 114 -15.98 -11.76 3.56
N ASP A 115 -17.19 -11.82 4.09
CA ASP A 115 -18.40 -11.93 3.28
C ASP A 115 -18.76 -10.56 2.69
N LEU A 116 -18.85 -10.50 1.37
CA LEU A 116 -19.33 -9.35 0.63
C LEU A 116 -20.61 -9.71 -0.13
N PRO A 117 -21.77 -9.28 0.38
CA PRO A 117 -23.04 -9.56 -0.28
C PRO A 117 -23.03 -9.08 -1.75
N ARG A 118 -23.46 -9.96 -2.67
CA ARG A 118 -23.53 -9.73 -4.11
C ARG A 118 -22.20 -9.80 -4.87
N ALA A 119 -21.09 -10.19 -4.24
CA ALA A 119 -19.87 -10.52 -4.97
C ALA A 119 -20.12 -11.77 -5.84
N LYS A 120 -19.78 -11.69 -7.13
CA LYS A 120 -19.90 -12.81 -8.06
C LYS A 120 -18.68 -13.72 -8.02
N ASP A 121 -17.51 -13.13 -7.75
CA ASP A 121 -16.22 -13.80 -7.68
C ASP A 121 -15.63 -13.67 -6.28
N ALA A 122 -14.68 -14.53 -5.94
CA ALA A 122 -13.87 -14.40 -4.76
C ALA A 122 -12.59 -13.62 -5.11
N THR A 123 -12.21 -12.66 -4.26
CA THR A 123 -10.91 -11.99 -4.37
C THR A 123 -10.00 -12.50 -3.28
N LEU A 124 -8.88 -13.09 -3.68
CA LEU A 124 -7.87 -13.63 -2.79
C LEU A 124 -6.74 -12.61 -2.62
N PHE A 125 -6.29 -12.47 -1.37
CA PHE A 125 -5.05 -11.81 -1.02
C PHE A 125 -4.23 -12.74 -0.16
N ALA A 126 -2.97 -12.95 -0.53
CA ALA A 126 -1.98 -13.62 0.29
C ALA A 126 -0.75 -12.73 0.36
N GLY A 127 -0.04 -12.71 1.49
CA GLY A 127 1.15 -11.86 1.58
C GLY A 127 1.82 -11.95 2.95
N ASN A 128 3.02 -11.39 2.99
CA ASN A 128 3.84 -11.30 4.19
C ASN A 128 4.61 -9.98 4.23
N LEU A 129 5.11 -9.65 5.41
CA LEU A 129 6.01 -8.52 5.57
C LEU A 129 7.37 -8.83 4.94
N ILE A 130 7.96 -7.80 4.35
CA ILE A 130 9.29 -7.82 3.77
C ILE A 130 10.13 -6.66 4.32
N PHE A 131 11.38 -6.63 3.94
CA PHE A 131 12.36 -5.62 4.30
C PHE A 131 12.00 -4.21 3.81
N PRO A 132 12.61 -3.15 4.36
CA PRO A 132 12.42 -1.77 3.92
C PRO A 132 13.10 -1.47 2.58
N ILE A 133 12.79 -0.31 2.00
CA ILE A 133 13.23 0.12 0.66
C ILE A 133 14.77 0.23 0.51
N ASP A 134 15.49 0.48 1.60
CA ASP A 134 16.94 0.61 1.63
C ASP A 134 17.69 -0.71 1.82
N HIS A 135 16.98 -1.84 1.82
CA HIS A 135 17.58 -3.17 1.91
C HIS A 135 18.37 -3.52 0.62
N PRO A 136 19.56 -4.13 0.74
CA PRO A 136 20.38 -4.48 -0.44
C PRO A 136 19.68 -5.40 -1.45
N ASP A 137 18.80 -6.28 -0.97
CA ASP A 137 18.06 -7.22 -1.82
C ASP A 137 16.79 -6.60 -2.46
N PHE A 138 16.54 -5.31 -2.29
CA PHE A 138 15.33 -4.69 -2.83
C PHE A 138 15.21 -4.84 -4.36
N PHE A 139 16.24 -4.48 -5.11
CA PHE A 139 16.20 -4.62 -6.57
C PHE A 139 16.19 -6.07 -7.06
N PRO A 140 17.00 -7.00 -6.50
CA PRO A 140 16.86 -8.43 -6.78
C PRO A 140 15.44 -8.95 -6.54
N PHE A 141 14.79 -8.52 -5.47
CA PHE A 141 13.43 -8.93 -5.14
C PHE A 141 12.39 -8.39 -6.12
N LEU A 142 12.56 -7.16 -6.62
CA LEU A 142 11.71 -6.63 -7.69
C LEU A 142 11.80 -7.44 -8.98
N VAL A 143 13.02 -7.88 -9.35
CA VAL A 143 13.21 -8.75 -10.52
C VAL A 143 12.53 -10.10 -10.31
N LEU A 144 12.67 -10.70 -9.10
CA LEU A 144 11.98 -11.92 -8.72
C LEU A 144 10.46 -11.76 -8.80
N ASN A 145 9.92 -10.65 -8.32
CA ASN A 145 8.50 -10.35 -8.38
C ASN A 145 7.97 -10.34 -9.83
N GLN A 146 8.75 -9.81 -10.79
CA GLN A 146 8.35 -9.83 -12.21
C GLN A 146 8.16 -11.26 -12.73
N ALA A 147 9.02 -12.19 -12.32
CA ALA A 147 8.90 -13.59 -12.71
C ALA A 147 7.74 -14.31 -12.02
N ILE A 148 7.45 -13.97 -10.75
CA ILE A 148 6.38 -14.60 -9.95
C ILE A 148 5.00 -14.12 -10.41
N GLY A 149 4.76 -12.82 -10.41
CA GLY A 149 3.41 -12.28 -10.62
C GLY A 149 3.34 -10.85 -11.14
N GLY A 150 4.47 -10.22 -11.50
CA GLY A 150 4.51 -8.81 -11.90
C GLY A 150 4.00 -8.54 -13.33
N THR A 151 3.79 -9.56 -14.15
CA THR A 151 3.39 -9.42 -15.55
C THR A 151 2.37 -10.48 -15.99
N PRO A 152 1.66 -10.27 -17.10
CA PRO A 152 0.77 -11.31 -17.68
C PRO A 152 1.48 -12.60 -18.12
N ASN A 153 2.81 -12.60 -18.27
CA ASN A 153 3.60 -13.79 -18.61
C ASN A 153 4.26 -14.42 -17.37
N SER A 154 3.91 -13.95 -16.18
CA SER A 154 4.44 -14.46 -14.91
C SER A 154 3.89 -15.83 -14.56
N ARG A 155 4.60 -16.54 -13.64
CA ARG A 155 4.20 -17.88 -13.20
C ARG A 155 2.79 -17.95 -12.65
N LEU A 156 2.41 -17.00 -11.79
CA LEU A 156 1.07 -16.96 -11.19
C LEU A 156 -0.02 -16.78 -12.25
N PHE A 157 0.19 -15.81 -13.15
CA PHE A 157 -0.79 -15.53 -14.19
C PHE A 157 -0.95 -16.71 -15.14
N MET A 158 0.16 -17.25 -15.65
CA MET A 158 0.15 -18.39 -16.56
C MET A 158 -0.44 -19.66 -15.91
N ASN A 159 -0.18 -19.90 -14.61
CA ASN A 159 -0.72 -21.05 -13.92
C ASN A 159 -2.22 -20.89 -13.65
N LEU A 160 -2.61 -19.81 -12.95
CA LEU A 160 -3.97 -19.66 -12.42
C LEU A 160 -4.98 -19.24 -13.49
N ARG A 161 -4.56 -18.43 -14.45
CA ARG A 161 -5.47 -17.95 -15.50
C ARG A 161 -5.40 -18.78 -16.77
N GLU A 162 -4.20 -18.91 -17.37
CA GLU A 162 -4.08 -19.48 -18.71
C GLU A 162 -4.14 -21.03 -18.69
N SER A 163 -3.49 -21.67 -17.72
CA SER A 163 -3.41 -23.15 -17.67
C SER A 163 -4.58 -23.79 -16.97
N LYS A 164 -5.02 -23.24 -15.82
CA LYS A 164 -6.04 -23.86 -14.95
C LYS A 164 -7.40 -23.18 -15.01
N GLU A 165 -7.48 -22.00 -15.60
CA GLU A 165 -8.69 -21.20 -15.72
C GLU A 165 -9.42 -20.96 -14.39
N PHE A 166 -8.66 -20.94 -13.28
CA PHE A 166 -9.20 -20.71 -11.94
C PHE A 166 -9.47 -19.24 -11.66
N ALA A 167 -8.75 -18.33 -12.34
CA ALA A 167 -8.78 -16.91 -12.07
C ALA A 167 -8.97 -16.06 -13.32
N HIS A 168 -9.62 -14.91 -13.15
CA HIS A 168 -9.67 -13.88 -14.19
C HIS A 168 -8.33 -13.15 -14.31
N PHE A 169 -7.64 -12.98 -13.18
CA PHE A 169 -6.27 -12.50 -13.11
C PHE A 169 -5.59 -12.99 -11.82
N ALA A 170 -4.27 -13.04 -11.83
CA ALA A 170 -3.44 -13.29 -10.66
C ALA A 170 -2.11 -12.54 -10.83
N PHE A 171 -1.81 -11.64 -9.89
CA PHE A 171 -0.61 -10.82 -9.90
C PHE A 171 0.03 -10.79 -8.51
N SER A 172 1.33 -10.50 -8.46
CA SER A 172 2.02 -10.15 -7.23
C SER A 172 2.52 -8.71 -7.27
N GLU A 173 2.52 -8.07 -6.11
CA GLU A 173 2.91 -6.67 -5.92
C GLU A 173 3.89 -6.56 -4.75
N VAL A 174 4.78 -5.59 -4.84
CA VAL A 174 5.77 -5.27 -3.81
C VAL A 174 5.58 -3.82 -3.41
N ASP A 175 5.02 -3.61 -2.24
CA ASP A 175 4.86 -2.30 -1.63
C ASP A 175 5.92 -2.11 -0.54
N VAL A 176 6.81 -1.13 -0.71
CA VAL A 176 7.86 -0.86 0.27
C VAL A 176 7.70 0.51 0.89
N PHE A 177 7.98 0.54 2.18
CA PHE A 177 7.94 1.74 3.02
C PHE A 177 9.28 1.89 3.74
N ARG A 178 9.40 2.95 4.52
CA ARG A 178 10.63 3.24 5.26
C ARG A 178 10.95 2.22 6.36
N SER A 179 9.94 1.66 7.01
CA SER A 179 10.11 0.74 8.14
C SER A 179 9.95 -0.74 7.76
N GLY A 180 9.66 -1.04 6.51
CA GLY A 180 9.42 -2.38 5.99
C GLY A 180 8.48 -2.34 4.80
N GLY A 181 8.11 -3.48 4.25
CA GLY A 181 7.22 -3.56 3.10
C GLY A 181 6.28 -4.76 3.16
N VAL A 182 5.50 -4.92 2.12
CA VAL A 182 4.60 -6.05 1.90
C VAL A 182 4.87 -6.64 0.52
N PHE A 183 5.08 -7.93 0.48
CA PHE A 183 4.88 -8.72 -0.73
C PHE A 183 3.47 -9.28 -0.68
N SER A 184 2.69 -9.08 -1.72
CA SER A 184 1.33 -9.61 -1.80
C SER A 184 1.02 -10.23 -3.14
N VAL A 185 0.22 -11.28 -3.12
CA VAL A 185 -0.45 -11.87 -4.27
C VAL A 185 -1.90 -11.48 -4.23
N ARG A 186 -2.42 -11.07 -5.37
CA ARG A 186 -3.84 -10.73 -5.57
C ARG A 186 -4.38 -11.54 -6.74
N ALA A 187 -5.50 -12.24 -6.53
CA ALA A 187 -6.16 -12.99 -7.57
C ALA A 187 -7.69 -12.83 -7.47
N ARG A 188 -8.36 -12.70 -8.61
CA ARG A 188 -9.83 -12.80 -8.71
C ARG A 188 -10.17 -14.15 -9.28
N VAL A 189 -10.78 -14.98 -8.45
CA VAL A 189 -11.01 -16.39 -8.75
C VAL A 189 -12.51 -16.72 -8.82
N ILE A 190 -12.86 -17.71 -9.63
CA ILE A 190 -14.21 -18.25 -9.64
C ILE A 190 -14.47 -18.99 -8.31
N PRO A 191 -15.65 -18.85 -7.69
CA PRO A 191 -15.91 -19.39 -6.35
C PRO A 191 -15.62 -20.88 -6.20
N SER A 192 -15.95 -21.68 -7.21
CA SER A 192 -15.72 -23.13 -7.21
C SER A 192 -14.24 -23.55 -7.18
N ALA A 193 -13.34 -22.69 -7.71
CA ALA A 193 -11.91 -22.93 -7.76
C ALA A 193 -11.13 -22.31 -6.58
N CYS A 194 -11.80 -21.58 -5.68
CA CYS A 194 -11.14 -20.82 -4.62
C CYS A 194 -10.15 -21.66 -3.80
N ARG A 195 -10.54 -22.86 -3.34
CA ARG A 195 -9.68 -23.77 -2.58
C ARG A 195 -8.46 -24.23 -3.38
N ALA A 196 -8.66 -24.55 -4.66
CA ALA A 196 -7.58 -24.99 -5.53
C ALA A 196 -6.61 -23.82 -5.82
N ALA A 197 -7.12 -22.63 -6.09
CA ALA A 197 -6.31 -21.44 -6.32
C ALA A 197 -5.46 -21.06 -5.10
N VAL A 198 -6.00 -21.15 -3.89
CA VAL A 198 -5.22 -20.93 -2.64
C VAL A 198 -4.05 -21.89 -2.54
N ARG A 199 -4.26 -23.20 -2.83
CA ARG A 199 -3.18 -24.19 -2.81
C ARG A 199 -2.08 -23.87 -3.83
N GLU A 200 -2.44 -23.41 -5.02
CA GLU A 200 -1.48 -23.02 -6.05
C GLU A 200 -0.70 -21.75 -5.71
N ILE A 201 -1.29 -20.84 -4.95
CA ILE A 201 -0.63 -19.62 -4.50
C ILE A 201 0.39 -19.91 -3.38
N LEU A 202 0.09 -20.87 -2.52
CA LEU A 202 0.90 -21.20 -1.34
C LEU A 202 1.94 -22.31 -1.57
N GLY A 203 1.81 -23.10 -2.64
CA GLY A 203 2.72 -24.20 -3.01
C GLY A 203 3.71 -23.80 -4.06
#